data_66e99ac4556c3e6a4d13e1c833244cab
#
_entry.id   66e99ac4556c3e6a4d13e1c833244cab
#
_cell.length_a   1.000
_cell.length_b   1.000
_cell.length_c   1.000
_cell.angle_alpha   90.00
_cell.angle_beta   90.00
_cell.angle_gamma   90.00
#
_symmetry.space_group_name_H-M   'P 1'
#
loop_
_entity.id
_entity.type
_entity.pdbx_description
1 polymer ?
#
loop_
_entity_poly.entity_id
_entity_poly.type
_entity_poly.pdbx_seq_one_letter_code
_entity_poly.pdbx_strand_id
1 'polypeptide(L)'
;MLLTDKKIIIFGVANKFSIATGIAKSMIEHGAEIALAYQNERLLKNIEPIAKSLGIEVLVECDVANDQSIDNCFQLISEKWKSFDGLVHSIGFAPADQLKGNFVDVTTREGFKIAHDISSYSFTALAKAAKPFLNQSSSLLTLTYLGSLQTMPNYNVMGLAKASLEANTRFLAASMGRDGIRVNAISAGPIKTLAASGVKNFRKMLTQHSERAPLGRTVTTEEVGNAAAFLCSDYASG
;
A
#
# COMPACT_ATOMS: atom_id res chain seq x y z
N MET A 1 -3.23 4.66 -23.27
CA MET A 1 -3.25 4.07 -21.92
C MET A 1 -2.56 5.02 -20.97
N LEU A 2 -2.94 5.07 -19.69
CA LEU A 2 -2.39 6.05 -18.73
C LEU A 2 -0.94 5.77 -18.32
N LEU A 3 -0.51 4.51 -18.36
CA LEU A 3 0.75 4.02 -17.81
C LEU A 3 1.61 3.27 -18.84
N THR A 4 1.44 3.58 -20.14
CA THR A 4 2.25 2.97 -21.19
C THR A 4 3.74 3.15 -20.88
N ASP A 5 4.50 2.05 -20.96
CA ASP A 5 5.94 1.95 -20.68
C ASP A 5 6.37 2.31 -19.25
N LYS A 6 5.43 2.51 -18.32
CA LYS A 6 5.74 2.75 -16.90
C LYS A 6 6.02 1.43 -16.18
N LYS A 7 7.08 1.39 -15.39
CA LYS A 7 7.47 0.28 -14.52
C LYS A 7 7.12 0.60 -13.08
N ILE A 8 6.29 -0.22 -12.45
CA ILE A 8 5.77 0.07 -11.10
C ILE A 8 5.93 -1.14 -10.20
N ILE A 9 6.48 -0.92 -9.01
CA ILE A 9 6.63 -1.94 -7.97
C ILE A 9 5.47 -1.85 -7.00
N ILE A 10 4.81 -2.97 -6.70
CA ILE A 10 3.66 -3.02 -5.79
C ILE A 10 3.97 -3.92 -4.60
N PHE A 11 3.87 -3.37 -3.40
CA PHE A 11 4.00 -4.04 -2.12
C PHE A 11 2.63 -4.28 -1.50
N GLY A 12 2.43 -5.43 -0.84
CA GLY A 12 1.24 -5.72 -0.04
C GLY A 12 0.19 -6.58 -0.73
N VAL A 13 0.50 -7.23 -1.85
CA VAL A 13 -0.32 -8.32 -2.39
C VAL A 13 -0.23 -9.52 -1.43
N ALA A 14 -1.36 -9.95 -0.87
CA ALA A 14 -1.44 -11.12 -0.01
C ALA A 14 -2.36 -12.22 -0.59
N ASN A 15 -3.37 -11.84 -1.35
CA ASN A 15 -4.31 -12.72 -2.05
C ASN A 15 -5.09 -11.94 -3.13
N LYS A 16 -5.95 -12.64 -3.87
CA LYS A 16 -6.77 -12.07 -4.95
C LYS A 16 -7.76 -10.97 -4.52
N PHE A 17 -8.02 -10.81 -3.22
CA PHE A 17 -8.94 -9.80 -2.67
C PHE A 17 -8.20 -8.59 -2.10
N SER A 18 -6.87 -8.59 -2.12
CA SER A 18 -6.08 -7.44 -1.67
C SER A 18 -6.33 -6.22 -2.55
N ILE A 19 -6.35 -5.03 -1.96
CA ILE A 19 -6.43 -3.77 -2.72
C ILE A 19 -5.24 -3.70 -3.70
N ALA A 20 -4.05 -4.11 -3.26
CA ALA A 20 -2.86 -4.19 -4.11
C ALA A 20 -3.06 -5.05 -5.37
N THR A 21 -3.85 -6.13 -5.29
CA THR A 21 -4.18 -6.95 -6.47
C THR A 21 -5.07 -6.18 -7.46
N GLY A 22 -6.07 -5.45 -6.96
CA GLY A 22 -6.89 -4.57 -7.79
C GLY A 22 -6.08 -3.45 -8.44
N ILE A 23 -5.12 -2.89 -7.70
CA ILE A 23 -4.19 -1.87 -8.23
C ILE A 23 -3.31 -2.48 -9.33
N ALA A 24 -2.70 -3.64 -9.10
CA ALA A 24 -1.87 -4.31 -10.10
C ALA A 24 -2.65 -4.58 -11.41
N LYS A 25 -3.87 -5.13 -11.28
CA LYS A 25 -4.74 -5.39 -12.42
C LYS A 25 -5.05 -4.11 -13.21
N SER A 26 -5.52 -3.07 -12.54
CA SER A 26 -5.85 -1.80 -13.20
C SER A 26 -4.62 -1.17 -13.88
N MET A 27 -3.45 -1.17 -13.22
CA MET A 27 -2.23 -0.61 -13.81
C MET A 27 -1.77 -1.37 -15.05
N ILE A 28 -1.88 -2.71 -15.07
CA ILE A 28 -1.60 -3.53 -16.26
C ILE A 28 -2.59 -3.21 -17.39
N GLU A 29 -3.87 -3.09 -17.10
CA GLU A 29 -4.91 -2.69 -18.08
C GLU A 29 -4.64 -1.31 -18.67
N HIS A 30 -3.91 -0.45 -17.93
CA HIS A 30 -3.45 0.86 -18.38
C HIS A 30 -2.04 0.86 -18.99
N GLY A 31 -1.42 -0.31 -19.17
CA GLY A 31 -0.17 -0.47 -19.93
C GLY A 31 1.11 -0.46 -19.10
N ALA A 32 1.00 -0.56 -17.76
CA ALA A 32 2.19 -0.66 -16.89
C ALA A 32 2.81 -2.07 -16.91
N GLU A 33 4.12 -2.14 -16.80
CA GLU A 33 4.87 -3.33 -16.39
C GLU A 33 4.97 -3.35 -14.86
N ILE A 34 4.60 -4.47 -14.24
CA ILE A 34 4.46 -4.58 -12.79
C ILE A 34 5.47 -5.56 -12.20
N ALA A 35 6.12 -5.18 -11.11
CA ALA A 35 6.79 -6.08 -10.18
C ALA A 35 5.98 -6.20 -8.88
N LEU A 36 5.90 -7.40 -8.30
CA LEU A 36 5.28 -7.62 -7.00
C LEU A 36 6.35 -7.95 -5.96
N ALA A 37 6.29 -7.25 -4.82
CA ALA A 37 7.08 -7.59 -3.66
C ALA A 37 6.24 -8.39 -2.64
N TYR A 38 6.84 -9.46 -2.12
CA TYR A 38 6.23 -10.35 -1.12
C TYR A 38 7.12 -10.52 0.10
N GLN A 39 6.53 -10.72 1.29
CA GLN A 39 7.27 -10.72 2.55
C GLN A 39 8.09 -12.00 2.77
N ASN A 40 7.57 -13.16 2.35
CA ASN A 40 8.18 -14.47 2.64
C ASN A 40 7.61 -15.57 1.72
N GLU A 41 8.24 -16.75 1.73
CA GLU A 41 7.84 -17.91 0.91
C GLU A 41 6.38 -18.34 1.12
N ARG A 42 5.81 -18.18 2.31
CA ARG A 42 4.40 -18.50 2.56
C ARG A 42 3.48 -17.62 1.75
N LEU A 43 3.79 -16.33 1.64
CA LEU A 43 3.02 -15.41 0.81
C LEU A 43 3.29 -15.63 -0.68
N LEU A 44 4.51 -15.97 -1.06
CA LEU A 44 4.86 -16.28 -2.46
C LEU A 44 3.91 -17.31 -3.05
N LYS A 45 3.62 -18.42 -2.34
CA LYS A 45 2.68 -19.47 -2.77
C LYS A 45 1.29 -18.95 -3.12
N ASN A 46 0.84 -17.88 -2.47
CA ASN A 46 -0.45 -17.24 -2.75
C ASN A 46 -0.36 -16.24 -3.90
N ILE A 47 0.82 -15.65 -4.12
CA ILE A 47 1.05 -14.56 -5.07
C ILE A 47 1.40 -15.09 -6.45
N GLU A 48 2.16 -16.19 -6.55
CA GLU A 48 2.54 -16.81 -7.83
C GLU A 48 1.34 -17.08 -8.77
N PRO A 49 0.22 -17.67 -8.31
CA PRO A 49 -0.94 -17.89 -9.18
C PRO A 49 -1.55 -16.56 -9.67
N ILE A 50 -1.52 -15.50 -8.83
CA ILE A 50 -2.02 -14.17 -9.18
C ILE A 50 -1.09 -13.55 -10.22
N ALA A 51 0.21 -13.55 -9.98
CA ALA A 51 1.22 -13.03 -10.89
C ALA A 51 1.11 -13.70 -12.26
N LYS A 52 1.03 -15.04 -12.29
CA LYS A 52 0.83 -15.80 -13.52
C LYS A 52 -0.44 -15.41 -14.27
N SER A 53 -1.55 -15.21 -13.55
CA SER A 53 -2.83 -14.82 -14.18
C SER A 53 -2.82 -13.42 -14.75
N LEU A 54 -1.95 -12.55 -14.24
CA LEU A 54 -1.79 -11.15 -14.66
C LEU A 54 -0.58 -10.93 -15.60
N GLY A 55 0.17 -11.98 -15.93
CA GLY A 55 1.36 -11.88 -16.76
C GLY A 55 2.54 -11.16 -16.09
N ILE A 56 2.60 -11.17 -14.76
CA ILE A 56 3.68 -10.53 -13.99
C ILE A 56 4.84 -11.51 -13.83
N GLU A 57 6.01 -11.14 -14.31
CA GLU A 57 7.20 -12.00 -14.28
C GLU A 57 8.15 -11.67 -13.12
N VAL A 58 8.12 -10.43 -12.62
CA VAL A 58 9.06 -9.97 -11.59
C VAL A 58 8.42 -10.10 -10.21
N LEU A 59 8.89 -11.09 -9.45
CA LEU A 59 8.52 -11.33 -8.05
C LEU A 59 9.76 -11.23 -7.19
N VAL A 60 9.72 -10.41 -6.12
CA VAL A 60 10.89 -10.16 -5.27
C VAL A 60 10.51 -10.25 -3.80
N GLU A 61 11.34 -10.91 -3.00
CA GLU A 61 11.15 -10.95 -1.56
C GLU A 61 11.52 -9.61 -0.92
N CYS A 62 10.66 -9.13 -0.01
CA CYS A 62 10.89 -7.92 0.77
C CYS A 62 10.13 -7.96 2.09
N ASP A 63 10.83 -8.19 3.18
CA ASP A 63 10.28 -7.93 4.52
C ASP A 63 10.60 -6.50 4.93
N VAL A 64 9.58 -5.66 4.98
CA VAL A 64 9.72 -4.23 5.29
C VAL A 64 10.09 -3.93 6.75
N ALA A 65 10.11 -4.93 7.61
CA ALA A 65 10.63 -4.85 8.97
C ALA A 65 12.16 -5.06 9.04
N ASN A 66 12.83 -5.27 7.90
CA ASN A 66 14.25 -5.57 7.82
C ASN A 66 14.92 -4.75 6.72
N ASP A 67 15.77 -3.78 7.10
CA ASP A 67 16.45 -2.89 6.17
C ASP A 67 17.29 -3.64 5.13
N GLN A 68 17.99 -4.73 5.53
CA GLN A 68 18.76 -5.53 4.59
C GLN A 68 17.86 -6.23 3.54
N SER A 69 16.66 -6.68 3.94
CA SER A 69 15.67 -7.24 3.02
C SER A 69 15.18 -6.19 2.03
N ILE A 70 14.98 -4.96 2.49
CA ILE A 70 14.61 -3.84 1.63
C ILE A 70 15.71 -3.54 0.61
N ASP A 71 16.96 -3.42 1.05
CA ASP A 71 18.10 -3.14 0.17
C ASP A 71 18.27 -4.26 -0.87
N ASN A 72 18.22 -5.52 -0.46
CA ASN A 72 18.30 -6.67 -1.36
C ASN A 72 17.17 -6.67 -2.40
N CYS A 73 15.95 -6.33 -2.00
CA CYS A 73 14.80 -6.23 -2.89
C CYS A 73 15.08 -5.26 -4.05
N PHE A 74 15.51 -4.04 -3.76
CA PHE A 74 15.79 -3.05 -4.81
C PHE A 74 17.02 -3.40 -5.64
N GLN A 75 18.00 -4.09 -5.07
CA GLN A 75 19.14 -4.61 -5.81
C GLN A 75 18.69 -5.65 -6.87
N LEU A 76 17.88 -6.63 -6.47
CA LEU A 76 17.32 -7.64 -7.39
C LEU A 76 16.41 -7.02 -8.47
N ILE A 77 15.62 -6.00 -8.11
CA ILE A 77 14.82 -5.26 -9.09
C ILE A 77 15.73 -4.54 -10.09
N SER A 78 16.83 -3.93 -9.65
CA SER A 78 17.76 -3.21 -10.51
C SER A 78 18.46 -4.10 -11.57
N GLU A 79 18.58 -5.40 -11.29
CA GLU A 79 19.07 -6.39 -12.26
C GLU A 79 18.07 -6.63 -13.40
N LYS A 80 16.78 -6.47 -13.16
CA LYS A 80 15.70 -6.62 -14.15
C LYS A 80 15.37 -5.28 -14.81
N TRP A 81 15.24 -4.24 -14.00
CA TRP A 81 14.91 -2.89 -14.41
C TRP A 81 15.99 -1.94 -13.91
N LYS A 82 16.76 -1.34 -14.78
CA LYS A 82 17.78 -0.36 -14.39
C LYS A 82 17.20 0.81 -13.61
N SER A 83 15.94 1.16 -13.92
CA SER A 83 15.16 2.20 -13.26
C SER A 83 13.66 1.90 -13.39
N PHE A 84 12.83 2.57 -12.60
CA PHE A 84 11.38 2.40 -12.61
C PHE A 84 10.65 3.71 -12.30
N ASP A 85 9.33 3.75 -12.55
CA ASP A 85 8.53 4.97 -12.55
C ASP A 85 7.58 5.09 -11.36
N GLY A 86 7.47 4.06 -10.54
CA GLY A 86 6.56 4.14 -9.42
C GLY A 86 6.68 3.03 -8.39
N LEU A 87 6.19 3.35 -7.19
CA LEU A 87 6.12 2.44 -6.07
C LEU A 87 4.76 2.58 -5.39
N VAL A 88 4.08 1.45 -5.19
CA VAL A 88 2.82 1.38 -4.44
C VAL A 88 3.05 0.65 -3.12
N HIS A 89 2.90 1.37 -2.01
CA HIS A 89 2.93 0.85 -0.66
C HIS A 89 1.51 0.54 -0.18
N SER A 90 1.10 -0.72 -0.28
CA SER A 90 -0.22 -1.20 0.18
C SER A 90 -0.07 -2.10 1.42
N ILE A 91 0.72 -1.65 2.39
CA ILE A 91 1.06 -2.39 3.60
C ILE A 91 0.37 -1.78 4.82
N GLY A 92 -0.02 -2.64 5.75
CA GLY A 92 -0.52 -2.25 7.05
C GLY A 92 -0.65 -3.48 7.93
N PHE A 93 -0.07 -3.40 9.13
CA PHE A 93 -0.12 -4.48 10.11
C PHE A 93 -0.12 -3.90 11.54
N ALA A 94 -0.92 -4.51 12.40
CA ALA A 94 -0.82 -4.40 13.84
C ALA A 94 -1.14 -5.75 14.47
N PRO A 95 -0.54 -6.12 15.61
CA PRO A 95 -0.90 -7.33 16.34
C PRO A 95 -2.39 -7.32 16.71
N ALA A 96 -3.07 -8.45 16.58
CA ALA A 96 -4.53 -8.54 16.70
C ALA A 96 -5.07 -8.18 18.09
N ASP A 97 -4.28 -8.39 19.14
CA ASP A 97 -4.58 -8.01 20.53
C ASP A 97 -4.59 -6.49 20.71
N GLN A 98 -3.84 -5.74 19.92
CA GLN A 98 -3.80 -4.28 19.94
C GLN A 98 -5.04 -3.62 19.32
N LEU A 99 -5.84 -4.38 18.56
CA LEU A 99 -7.02 -3.89 17.85
C LEU A 99 -8.33 -4.17 18.58
N LYS A 100 -8.33 -5.05 19.59
CA LYS A 100 -9.54 -5.49 20.28
C LYS A 100 -9.61 -4.91 21.68
N GLY A 101 -10.65 -4.14 21.96
CA GLY A 101 -10.90 -3.58 23.29
C GLY A 101 -10.70 -2.07 23.35
N ASN A 102 -10.68 -1.53 24.56
CA ASN A 102 -10.44 -0.11 24.78
C ASN A 102 -8.96 0.21 24.48
N PHE A 103 -8.75 1.25 23.70
CA PHE A 103 -7.42 1.68 23.27
C PHE A 103 -6.40 1.80 24.41
N VAL A 104 -6.77 2.44 25.52
CA VAL A 104 -5.86 2.66 26.65
C VAL A 104 -5.48 1.34 27.34
N ASP A 105 -6.41 0.39 27.42
CA ASP A 105 -6.20 -0.86 28.15
C ASP A 105 -5.35 -1.86 27.35
N VAL A 106 -5.47 -1.87 26.01
CA VAL A 106 -4.84 -2.89 25.17
C VAL A 106 -3.55 -2.42 24.51
N THR A 107 -3.30 -1.11 24.46
CA THR A 107 -2.12 -0.59 23.77
C THR A 107 -0.85 -0.83 24.57
N THR A 108 0.06 -1.60 23.99
CA THR A 108 1.39 -1.86 24.56
C THR A 108 2.46 -1.08 23.80
N ARG A 109 3.60 -0.83 24.46
CA ARG A 109 4.77 -0.20 23.81
C ARG A 109 5.22 -0.97 22.56
N GLU A 110 5.28 -2.30 22.65
CA GLU A 110 5.74 -3.15 21.55
C GLU A 110 4.71 -3.18 20.41
N GLY A 111 3.43 -3.34 20.71
CA GLY A 111 2.37 -3.31 19.69
C GLY A 111 2.29 -1.96 18.97
N PHE A 112 2.47 -0.86 19.70
CA PHE A 112 2.56 0.48 19.13
C PHE A 112 3.74 0.61 18.17
N LYS A 113 4.93 0.16 18.60
CA LYS A 113 6.16 0.16 17.81
C LYS A 113 5.99 -0.65 16.52
N ILE A 114 5.52 -1.90 16.61
CA ILE A 114 5.31 -2.77 15.45
C ILE A 114 4.33 -2.14 14.45
N ALA A 115 3.20 -1.59 14.94
CA ALA A 115 2.20 -0.98 14.06
C ALA A 115 2.76 0.22 13.30
N HIS A 116 3.56 1.08 13.96
CA HIS A 116 4.16 2.25 13.31
C HIS A 116 5.32 1.87 12.40
N ASP A 117 6.15 0.93 12.79
CA ASP A 117 7.27 0.44 12.00
C ASP A 117 6.77 -0.12 10.65
N ILE A 118 5.86 -1.10 10.69
CA ILE A 118 5.38 -1.77 9.49
C ILE A 118 4.38 -0.93 8.69
N SER A 119 3.52 -0.13 9.35
CA SER A 119 2.43 0.55 8.63
C SER A 119 2.71 2.01 8.28
N SER A 120 3.81 2.58 8.78
CA SER A 120 4.17 3.98 8.55
C SER A 120 5.64 4.14 8.12
N TYR A 121 6.60 3.76 8.97
CA TYR A 121 8.03 3.93 8.69
C TYR A 121 8.46 3.17 7.43
N SER A 122 7.92 2.00 7.19
CA SER A 122 8.24 1.19 6.01
C SER A 122 8.05 1.95 4.68
N PHE A 123 7.10 2.88 4.59
CA PHE A 123 6.92 3.71 3.39
C PHE A 123 8.13 4.64 3.19
N THR A 124 8.65 5.23 4.27
CA THR A 124 9.86 6.06 4.22
C THR A 124 11.09 5.22 3.90
N ALA A 125 11.23 4.03 4.51
CA ALA A 125 12.33 3.11 4.24
C ALA A 125 12.36 2.67 2.78
N LEU A 126 11.21 2.26 2.23
CA LEU A 126 11.08 1.91 0.81
C LEU A 126 11.37 3.09 -0.11
N ALA A 127 10.88 4.29 0.21
CA ALA A 127 11.14 5.49 -0.58
C ALA A 127 12.65 5.83 -0.60
N LYS A 128 13.33 5.71 0.54
CA LYS A 128 14.78 5.91 0.66
C LYS A 128 15.56 4.92 -0.21
N ALA A 129 15.26 3.64 -0.11
CA ALA A 129 15.95 2.59 -0.86
C ALA A 129 15.64 2.64 -2.37
N ALA A 130 14.41 3.04 -2.73
CA ALA A 130 13.98 3.20 -4.13
C ALA A 130 14.63 4.40 -4.82
N LYS A 131 14.94 5.48 -4.07
CA LYS A 131 15.34 6.78 -4.63
C LYS A 131 16.45 6.70 -5.69
N PRO A 132 17.52 5.90 -5.56
CA PRO A 132 18.57 5.80 -6.58
C PRO A 132 18.13 5.23 -7.93
N PHE A 133 16.99 4.54 -7.96
CA PHE A 133 16.48 3.82 -9.13
C PHE A 133 15.23 4.47 -9.75
N LEU A 134 14.72 5.54 -9.13
CA LEU A 134 13.52 6.23 -9.62
C LEU A 134 13.85 7.12 -10.84
N ASN A 135 13.03 7.01 -11.88
CA ASN A 135 13.06 7.93 -13.01
C ASN A 135 12.57 9.33 -12.61
N GLN A 136 12.88 10.36 -13.40
CA GLN A 136 12.18 11.64 -13.27
C GLN A 136 10.68 11.45 -13.50
N SER A 137 9.88 12.26 -12.83
CA SER A 137 8.40 12.17 -12.86
C SER A 137 7.81 10.88 -12.27
N SER A 138 8.60 10.16 -11.49
CA SER A 138 8.11 8.97 -10.75
C SER A 138 7.04 9.32 -9.73
N SER A 139 6.26 8.32 -9.34
CA SER A 139 5.19 8.47 -8.35
C SER A 139 5.27 7.41 -7.25
N LEU A 140 5.25 7.85 -5.99
CA LEU A 140 5.09 6.98 -4.84
C LEU A 140 3.66 7.12 -4.31
N LEU A 141 3.03 6.00 -4.04
CA LEU A 141 1.65 5.93 -3.61
C LEU A 141 1.51 5.05 -2.37
N THR A 142 0.76 5.51 -1.38
CA THR A 142 0.38 4.67 -0.24
C THR A 142 -1.13 4.62 -0.05
N LEU A 143 -1.59 3.67 0.78
CA LEU A 143 -3.00 3.52 1.14
C LEU A 143 -3.22 3.88 2.60
N THR A 144 -4.15 4.80 2.84
CA THR A 144 -4.60 5.20 4.17
C THR A 144 -6.09 4.93 4.35
N TYR A 145 -6.63 5.33 5.48
CA TYR A 145 -8.03 5.12 5.83
C TYR A 145 -8.52 6.23 6.78
N LEU A 146 -9.80 6.55 6.72
CA LEU A 146 -10.47 7.56 7.55
C LEU A 146 -10.15 7.44 9.05
N GLY A 147 -9.79 6.25 9.51
CA GLY A 147 -9.35 6.03 10.89
C GLY A 147 -8.07 6.76 11.30
N SER A 148 -7.37 7.43 10.38
CA SER A 148 -6.28 8.38 10.66
C SER A 148 -6.78 9.72 11.21
N LEU A 149 -7.99 10.12 10.84
CA LEU A 149 -8.61 11.40 11.19
C LEU A 149 -9.70 11.27 12.25
N GLN A 150 -10.33 10.11 12.35
CA GLN A 150 -11.44 9.84 13.25
C GLN A 150 -11.20 8.56 14.04
N THR A 151 -11.63 8.53 15.30
CA THR A 151 -11.59 7.30 16.09
C THR A 151 -12.56 6.27 15.52
N MET A 152 -12.04 5.10 15.18
CA MET A 152 -12.81 4.00 14.64
C MET A 152 -12.80 2.83 15.63
N PRO A 153 -13.94 2.21 15.95
CA PRO A 153 -13.99 1.05 16.83
C PRO A 153 -13.09 -0.09 16.33
N ASN A 154 -12.30 -0.67 17.23
CA ASN A 154 -11.36 -1.77 16.94
C ASN A 154 -10.27 -1.44 15.89
N TYR A 155 -9.95 -0.18 15.73
CA TYR A 155 -8.85 0.25 14.86
C TYR A 155 -7.61 0.70 15.66
N ASN A 156 -7.81 1.25 16.84
CA ASN A 156 -6.81 1.54 17.88
C ASN A 156 -5.46 2.04 17.31
N VAL A 157 -4.35 1.34 17.64
CA VAL A 157 -2.99 1.73 17.21
C VAL A 157 -2.84 1.88 15.68
N MET A 158 -3.67 1.21 14.89
CA MET A 158 -3.64 1.36 13.44
C MET A 158 -4.08 2.76 12.99
N GLY A 159 -5.02 3.39 13.69
CA GLY A 159 -5.42 4.78 13.42
C GLY A 159 -4.24 5.73 13.57
N LEU A 160 -3.45 5.57 14.64
CA LEU A 160 -2.27 6.38 14.90
C LEU A 160 -1.18 6.11 13.85
N ALA A 161 -0.96 4.84 13.48
CA ALA A 161 -0.01 4.48 12.45
C ALA A 161 -0.40 5.07 11.08
N LYS A 162 -1.71 5.10 10.74
CA LYS A 162 -2.19 5.73 9.49
C LYS A 162 -2.08 7.24 9.53
N ALA A 163 -2.30 7.90 10.67
CA ALA A 163 -2.05 9.33 10.82
C ALA A 163 -0.56 9.67 10.63
N SER A 164 0.33 8.86 11.19
CA SER A 164 1.77 8.93 10.95
C SER A 164 2.12 8.72 9.47
N LEU A 165 1.51 7.73 8.79
CA LEU A 165 1.71 7.48 7.35
C LEU A 165 1.29 8.67 6.48
N GLU A 166 0.19 9.33 6.81
CA GLU A 166 -0.24 10.55 6.11
C GLU A 166 0.73 11.73 6.34
N ALA A 167 1.28 11.85 7.53
CA ALA A 167 2.37 12.80 7.78
C ALA A 167 3.60 12.44 6.95
N ASN A 168 4.03 11.18 6.92
CA ASN A 168 5.14 10.70 6.09
C ASN A 168 4.93 11.02 4.62
N THR A 169 3.72 10.86 4.09
CA THR A 169 3.38 11.23 2.71
C THR A 169 3.71 12.69 2.43
N ARG A 170 3.32 13.61 3.32
CA ARG A 170 3.63 15.05 3.17
C ARG A 170 5.13 15.35 3.26
N PHE A 171 5.84 14.73 4.19
CA PHE A 171 7.28 14.92 4.35
C PHE A 171 8.06 14.34 3.17
N LEU A 172 7.68 13.17 2.67
CA LEU A 172 8.28 12.57 1.48
C LEU A 172 8.01 13.42 0.23
N ALA A 173 6.79 13.93 0.05
CA ALA A 173 6.45 14.83 -1.05
C ALA A 173 7.31 16.10 -1.04
N ALA A 174 7.48 16.73 0.12
CA ALA A 174 8.33 17.90 0.26
C ALA A 174 9.82 17.59 0.00
N SER A 175 10.30 16.44 0.45
CA SER A 175 11.70 16.01 0.32
C SER A 175 12.07 15.60 -1.11
N MET A 176 11.17 14.95 -1.83
CA MET A 176 11.43 14.32 -3.13
C MET A 176 10.88 15.15 -4.31
N GLY A 177 10.03 16.13 -4.04
CA GLY A 177 9.36 16.92 -5.07
C GLY A 177 10.34 17.71 -5.97
N ARG A 178 11.46 18.20 -5.42
CA ARG A 178 12.50 18.88 -6.21
C ARG A 178 13.23 17.96 -7.18
N ASP A 179 13.21 16.65 -6.92
CA ASP A 179 13.74 15.62 -7.81
C ASP A 179 12.69 15.18 -8.86
N GLY A 180 11.52 15.86 -8.90
CA GLY A 180 10.40 15.54 -9.80
C GLY A 180 9.56 14.33 -9.36
N ILE A 181 9.74 13.84 -8.15
CA ILE A 181 9.05 12.65 -7.63
C ILE A 181 7.81 13.08 -6.84
N ARG A 182 6.64 12.60 -7.24
CA ARG A 182 5.37 12.87 -6.57
C ARG A 182 5.07 11.80 -5.52
N VAL A 183 4.49 12.21 -4.39
CA VAL A 183 4.12 11.28 -3.32
C VAL A 183 2.70 11.55 -2.88
N ASN A 184 1.84 10.53 -3.00
CA ASN A 184 0.41 10.64 -2.75
C ASN A 184 -0.10 9.51 -1.84
N ALA A 185 -1.28 9.69 -1.29
CA ALA A 185 -2.01 8.68 -0.53
C ALA A 185 -3.46 8.58 -1.01
N ILE A 186 -4.00 7.37 -1.09
CA ILE A 186 -5.43 7.13 -1.32
C ILE A 186 -6.06 6.74 0.02
N SER A 187 -7.02 7.54 0.50
CA SER A 187 -7.89 7.17 1.61
C SER A 187 -9.09 6.40 1.08
N ALA A 188 -8.93 5.09 0.93
CA ALA A 188 -9.97 4.24 0.40
C ALA A 188 -11.12 4.04 1.41
N GLY A 189 -12.35 3.92 0.91
CA GLY A 189 -13.46 3.42 1.71
C GLY A 189 -13.23 1.96 2.14
N PRO A 190 -14.04 1.43 3.07
CA PRO A 190 -13.86 0.09 3.58
C PRO A 190 -14.12 -0.96 2.50
N ILE A 191 -13.14 -1.83 2.28
CA ILE A 191 -13.20 -2.95 1.33
C ILE A 191 -12.99 -4.25 2.09
N LYS A 192 -13.72 -5.30 1.72
CA LYS A 192 -13.57 -6.63 2.33
C LYS A 192 -12.26 -7.28 1.87
N THR A 193 -11.21 -7.07 2.63
CA THR A 193 -9.88 -7.68 2.42
C THR A 193 -9.54 -8.64 3.58
N LEU A 194 -8.46 -9.40 3.44
CA LEU A 194 -7.94 -10.24 4.54
C LEU A 194 -7.54 -9.37 5.75
N ALA A 195 -6.85 -8.27 5.53
CA ALA A 195 -6.48 -7.32 6.59
C ALA A 195 -7.71 -6.75 7.31
N ALA A 196 -8.73 -6.36 6.57
CA ALA A 196 -9.98 -5.85 7.13
C ALA A 196 -10.79 -6.92 7.89
N SER A 197 -10.64 -8.20 7.57
CA SER A 197 -11.33 -9.29 8.28
C SER A 197 -10.85 -9.46 9.73
N GLY A 198 -9.67 -8.95 10.08
CA GLY A 198 -9.15 -8.88 11.45
C GLY A 198 -9.87 -7.85 12.33
N VAL A 199 -10.59 -6.91 11.76
CA VAL A 199 -11.35 -5.90 12.50
C VAL A 199 -12.70 -6.47 12.95
N LYS A 200 -12.95 -6.47 14.27
CA LYS A 200 -14.21 -6.97 14.84
C LYS A 200 -15.40 -6.16 14.29
N ASN A 201 -16.51 -6.85 13.97
CA ASN A 201 -17.73 -6.25 13.43
C ASN A 201 -17.57 -5.57 12.04
N PHE A 202 -16.57 -5.94 11.27
CA PHE A 202 -16.29 -5.35 9.96
C PHE A 202 -17.51 -5.38 9.01
N ARG A 203 -18.32 -6.48 9.01
CA ARG A 203 -19.55 -6.55 8.20
C ARG A 203 -20.55 -5.44 8.54
N LYS A 204 -20.76 -5.17 9.84
CA LYS A 204 -21.66 -4.09 10.29
C LYS A 204 -21.12 -2.72 9.84
N MET A 205 -19.82 -2.53 9.90
CA MET A 205 -19.17 -1.31 9.41
C MET A 205 -19.38 -1.12 7.90
N LEU A 206 -19.26 -2.19 7.09
CA LEU A 206 -19.52 -2.13 5.64
C LEU A 206 -20.98 -1.71 5.36
N THR A 207 -21.96 -2.30 6.05
CA THR A 207 -23.38 -1.95 5.89
C THR A 207 -23.61 -0.49 6.26
N GLN A 208 -23.14 -0.04 7.43
CA GLN A 208 -23.29 1.35 7.86
C GLN A 208 -22.61 2.34 6.90
N HIS A 209 -21.48 1.94 6.32
CA HIS A 209 -20.79 2.78 5.34
C HIS A 209 -21.57 2.87 4.03
N SER A 210 -22.10 1.76 3.52
CA SER A 210 -22.91 1.77 2.30
C SER A 210 -24.21 2.58 2.47
N GLU A 211 -24.86 2.51 3.64
CA GLU A 211 -26.05 3.31 3.94
C GLU A 211 -25.78 4.82 3.97
N ARG A 212 -24.56 5.23 4.34
CA ARG A 212 -24.15 6.64 4.40
C ARG A 212 -23.54 7.16 3.09
N ALA A 213 -23.01 6.26 2.26
CA ALA A 213 -22.38 6.63 1.01
C ALA A 213 -23.46 7.13 0.01
N PRO A 214 -23.27 8.28 -0.64
CA PRO A 214 -24.24 8.79 -1.62
C PRO A 214 -24.60 7.81 -2.74
N LEU A 215 -23.63 6.95 -3.14
CA LEU A 215 -23.86 5.89 -4.14
C LEU A 215 -24.55 4.64 -3.58
N GLY A 216 -24.87 4.59 -2.28
CA GLY A 216 -25.53 3.44 -1.65
C GLY A 216 -24.70 2.16 -1.59
N ARG A 217 -23.40 2.23 -1.81
CA ARG A 217 -22.50 1.08 -1.82
C ARG A 217 -21.09 1.41 -1.33
N THR A 218 -20.30 0.40 -1.00
CA THR A 218 -18.87 0.55 -0.78
C THR A 218 -18.09 0.60 -2.10
N VAL A 219 -16.86 1.10 -2.04
CA VAL A 219 -15.92 1.08 -3.18
C VAL A 219 -15.37 -0.32 -3.45
N THR A 220 -14.91 -0.56 -4.66
CA THR A 220 -14.27 -1.80 -5.09
C THR A 220 -12.74 -1.67 -5.15
N THR A 221 -12.04 -2.79 -5.19
CA THR A 221 -10.58 -2.82 -5.40
C THR A 221 -10.19 -2.25 -6.77
N GLU A 222 -11.06 -2.42 -7.78
CA GLU A 222 -10.89 -1.88 -9.12
C GLU A 222 -10.98 -0.34 -9.13
N GLU A 223 -11.97 0.24 -8.45
CA GLU A 223 -12.10 1.70 -8.34
C GLU A 223 -10.89 2.33 -7.64
N VAL A 224 -10.34 1.67 -6.61
CA VAL A 224 -9.07 2.10 -5.99
C VAL A 224 -7.90 1.92 -6.96
N GLY A 225 -7.90 0.84 -7.75
CA GLY A 225 -6.91 0.59 -8.79
C GLY A 225 -6.89 1.69 -9.86
N ASN A 226 -8.07 2.13 -10.32
CA ASN A 226 -8.20 3.22 -11.31
C ASN A 226 -7.70 4.56 -10.75
N ALA A 227 -8.00 4.86 -9.50
CA ALA A 227 -7.46 6.05 -8.82
C ALA A 227 -5.92 5.97 -8.67
N ALA A 228 -5.40 4.78 -8.37
CA ALA A 228 -3.96 4.54 -8.27
C ALA A 228 -3.28 4.69 -9.64
N ALA A 229 -3.87 4.16 -10.72
CA ALA A 229 -3.36 4.30 -12.08
C ALA A 229 -3.31 5.78 -12.50
N PHE A 230 -4.35 6.57 -12.19
CA PHE A 230 -4.36 8.01 -12.43
C PHE A 230 -3.23 8.72 -11.66
N LEU A 231 -3.12 8.49 -10.34
CA LEU A 231 -2.11 9.14 -9.48
C LEU A 231 -0.67 8.77 -9.87
N CYS A 232 -0.44 7.58 -10.44
CA CYS A 232 0.87 7.17 -10.92
C CYS A 232 1.15 7.59 -12.37
N SER A 233 0.18 8.17 -13.07
CA SER A 233 0.31 8.62 -14.45
C SER A 233 0.80 10.06 -14.55
N ASP A 234 1.19 10.48 -15.76
CA ASP A 234 1.58 11.86 -16.07
C ASP A 234 0.39 12.83 -16.03
N TYR A 235 -0.86 12.32 -16.02
CA TYR A 235 -2.07 13.14 -15.85
C TYR A 235 -2.22 13.71 -14.43
N ALA A 236 -1.49 13.19 -13.47
CA ALA A 236 -1.45 13.68 -12.08
C ALA A 236 -0.13 14.42 -11.80
N SER A 237 0.37 15.20 -12.75
CA SER A 237 1.68 15.87 -12.68
C SER A 237 1.74 17.06 -11.73
N GLY A 238 0.60 17.59 -11.29
CA GLY A 238 0.50 18.75 -10.41
C GLY A 238 -0.24 18.49 -9.11
#